data_ad7811331c79bc5560c41eaac2647b6a
#
_entry.id   ad7811331c79bc5560c41eaac2647b6a
#
_cell.length_a   1.000
_cell.length_b   1.000
_cell.length_c   1.000
_cell.angle_alpha   90.00
_cell.angle_beta   90.00
_cell.angle_gamma   90.00
#
_symmetry.space_group_name_H-M   'P 1'
#
loop_
_entity.id
_entity.type
_entity.pdbx_description
1 polymer ?
#
loop_
_entity_poly.entity_id
_entity_poly.type
_entity_poly.pdbx_seq_one_letter_code
_entity_poly.pdbx_strand_id
1 'polypeptide(L)'
;MDKLIKLHSLKEFKEAIQNKCIIVFSTDWCPDCLYMKTYIEHVVENNPAYQFYYVNRDDMLDLCIELNILGIPSFIAYDKGQELGRLVSKLRKTEEEVQSFIDSI
;
A
#
# COMPACT_ATOMS: atom_id res chain seq x y z
N MET A 1 10.58 -6.02 3.47
CA MET A 1 9.11 -6.22 3.25
C MET A 1 8.80 -7.62 2.74
N ASP A 2 9.30 -8.61 3.44
CA ASP A 2 9.20 -10.01 2.97
C ASP A 2 7.77 -10.58 3.03
N LYS A 3 6.92 -9.98 3.86
CA LYS A 3 5.53 -10.44 4.03
C LYS A 3 4.56 -9.79 3.04
N LEU A 4 5.04 -8.88 2.21
CA LEU A 4 4.25 -8.24 1.16
C LEU A 4 4.64 -8.82 -0.18
N ILE A 5 3.65 -8.98 -1.06
CA ILE A 5 3.88 -9.48 -2.41
C ILE A 5 4.07 -8.29 -3.34
N LYS A 6 5.20 -8.23 -4.04
CA LYS A 6 5.47 -7.16 -5.00
C LYS A 6 4.66 -7.38 -6.27
N LEU A 7 4.01 -6.31 -6.73
CA LEU A 7 3.30 -6.29 -8.00
C LEU A 7 4.21 -5.68 -9.07
N HIS A 8 4.34 -6.37 -10.21
CA HIS A 8 5.29 -6.00 -11.27
C HIS A 8 4.63 -5.41 -12.51
N SER A 9 3.30 -5.50 -12.62
CA SER A 9 2.61 -5.07 -13.82
C SER A 9 1.20 -4.61 -13.51
N LEU A 10 0.60 -3.87 -14.45
CA LEU A 10 -0.80 -3.46 -14.34
C LEU A 10 -1.73 -4.68 -14.28
N LYS A 11 -1.40 -5.74 -15.03
CA LYS A 11 -2.19 -6.97 -14.99
C LYS A 11 -2.20 -7.59 -13.59
N GLU A 12 -1.03 -7.69 -12.95
CA GLU A 12 -0.92 -8.21 -11.59
C GLU A 12 -1.69 -7.35 -10.60
N PHE A 13 -1.61 -6.03 -10.75
CA PHE A 13 -2.38 -5.10 -9.91
C PHE A 13 -3.88 -5.35 -10.06
N LYS A 14 -4.38 -5.45 -11.28
CA LYS A 14 -5.81 -5.67 -11.53
C LYS A 14 -6.31 -7.01 -10.96
N GLU A 15 -5.47 -8.03 -10.98
CA GLU A 15 -5.80 -9.32 -10.38
C GLU A 15 -5.80 -9.24 -8.86
N ALA A 16 -4.80 -8.57 -8.29
CA ALA A 16 -4.65 -8.44 -6.84
C ALA A 16 -5.84 -7.74 -6.18
N ILE A 17 -6.34 -6.67 -6.79
CA ILE A 17 -7.42 -5.88 -6.20
C ILE A 17 -8.80 -6.56 -6.23
N GLN A 18 -8.91 -7.71 -6.87
CA GLN A 18 -10.15 -8.50 -6.82
C GLN A 18 -10.37 -9.13 -5.45
N ASN A 19 -9.31 -9.28 -4.67
CA ASN A 19 -9.36 -9.84 -3.32
C ASN A 19 -9.23 -8.72 -2.28
N LYS A 20 -9.69 -9.00 -1.07
CA LYS A 20 -9.57 -8.06 0.05
C LYS A 20 -8.10 -7.82 0.34
N CYS A 21 -7.61 -6.62 0.07
CA CYS A 21 -6.19 -6.33 0.13
C CYS A 21 -5.87 -4.88 0.47
N ILE A 22 -4.63 -4.67 0.88
CA ILE A 22 -4.03 -3.35 1.05
C ILE A 22 -2.87 -3.27 0.06
N ILE A 23 -2.86 -2.22 -0.76
CA ILE A 23 -1.75 -1.94 -1.67
C ILE A 23 -0.90 -0.82 -1.07
N VAL A 24 0.38 -1.09 -0.87
CA VAL A 24 1.35 -0.11 -0.36
C VAL A 24 2.15 0.43 -1.54
N PHE A 25 2.12 1.74 -1.71
CA PHE A 25 2.90 2.44 -2.76
C PHE A 25 4.13 3.04 -2.11
N SER A 26 5.32 2.65 -2.56
CA SER A 26 6.56 3.13 -1.96
C SER A 26 7.71 3.12 -2.95
N THR A 27 8.88 3.56 -2.50
CA THR A 27 10.15 3.44 -3.24
C THR A 27 11.22 2.93 -2.28
N ASP A 28 12.39 2.58 -2.83
CA ASP A 28 13.50 2.08 -2.02
C ASP A 28 14.37 3.19 -1.42
N TRP A 29 14.25 4.41 -1.93
CA TRP A 29 15.14 5.52 -1.57
C TRP A 29 14.49 6.57 -0.66
N CYS A 30 13.18 6.59 -0.54
CA CYS A 30 12.46 7.62 0.22
C CYS A 30 12.62 7.40 1.73
N PRO A 31 13.07 8.42 2.50
CA PRO A 31 13.21 8.27 3.95
C PRO A 31 11.93 7.86 4.66
N ASP A 32 10.78 8.39 4.25
CA ASP A 32 9.50 8.03 4.85
C ASP A 32 9.09 6.59 4.52
N CYS A 33 9.49 6.10 3.35
CA CYS A 33 9.31 4.69 2.99
C CYS A 33 10.22 3.78 3.81
N LEU A 34 11.46 4.19 4.06
CA LEU A 34 12.37 3.44 4.92
C LEU A 34 11.83 3.37 6.36
N TYR A 35 11.26 4.45 6.85
CA TYR A 35 10.61 4.46 8.15
C TYR A 35 9.42 3.47 8.18
N MET A 36 8.56 3.47 7.16
CA MET A 36 7.44 2.53 7.04
C MET A 36 7.93 1.07 7.08
N LYS A 37 9.05 0.76 6.47
CA LYS A 37 9.60 -0.60 6.47
C LYS A 37 9.94 -1.11 7.87
N THR A 38 10.17 -0.22 8.84
CA THR A 38 10.47 -0.64 10.21
C THR A 38 9.27 -1.24 10.93
N TYR A 39 8.04 -0.98 10.46
CA TYR A 39 6.82 -1.44 11.16
C TYR A 39 5.84 -2.20 10.27
N ILE A 40 6.00 -2.18 8.93
CA ILE A 40 4.94 -2.67 8.03
C ILE A 40 4.65 -4.17 8.22
N GLU A 41 5.66 -4.98 8.51
CA GLU A 41 5.43 -6.41 8.72
C GLU A 41 4.62 -6.68 9.98
N HIS A 42 4.76 -5.85 11.00
CA HIS A 42 3.92 -5.92 12.19
C HIS A 42 2.46 -5.61 11.85
N VAL A 43 2.25 -4.61 10.99
CA VAL A 43 0.89 -4.30 10.50
C VAL A 43 0.32 -5.48 9.71
N VAL A 44 1.11 -6.11 8.86
CA VAL A 44 0.68 -7.30 8.11
C VAL A 44 0.24 -8.41 9.07
N GLU A 45 1.03 -8.68 10.10
CA GLU A 45 0.73 -9.73 11.09
C GLU A 45 -0.56 -9.44 11.87
N ASN A 46 -0.80 -8.17 12.18
CA ASN A 46 -1.97 -7.75 12.95
C ASN A 46 -3.26 -7.69 12.14
N ASN A 47 -3.19 -7.85 10.82
CA ASN A 47 -4.35 -7.71 9.93
C ASN A 47 -4.46 -8.90 8.97
N PRO A 48 -4.65 -10.13 9.51
CA PRO A 48 -4.63 -11.35 8.67
C PRO A 48 -5.81 -11.45 7.71
N ALA A 49 -6.85 -10.63 7.87
CA ALA A 49 -7.98 -10.60 6.95
C ALA A 49 -7.62 -9.97 5.60
N TYR A 50 -6.51 -9.25 5.52
CA TYR A 50 -6.08 -8.57 4.31
C TYR A 50 -4.82 -9.19 3.74
N GLN A 51 -4.78 -9.36 2.40
CA GLN A 51 -3.53 -9.62 1.70
C GLN A 51 -2.82 -8.30 1.46
N PHE A 52 -1.52 -8.25 1.74
CA PHE A 52 -0.72 -7.02 1.53
C PHE A 52 0.16 -7.18 0.31
N TYR A 53 0.07 -6.19 -0.58
CA TYR A 53 0.91 -6.07 -1.78
C TYR A 53 1.64 -4.75 -1.74
N TYR A 54 2.75 -4.66 -2.49
CA TYR A 54 3.34 -3.36 -2.68
C TYR A 54 3.68 -3.09 -4.15
N VAL A 55 3.63 -1.80 -4.49
CA VAL A 55 3.96 -1.27 -5.81
C VAL A 55 5.14 -0.32 -5.62
N ASN A 56 6.22 -0.55 -6.37
CA ASN A 56 7.30 0.42 -6.44
C ASN A 56 6.87 1.52 -7.40
N ARG A 57 6.73 2.75 -6.87
CA ARG A 57 6.25 3.89 -7.66
C ARG A 57 7.12 4.14 -8.88
N ASP A 58 8.45 3.98 -8.77
CA ASP A 58 9.36 4.25 -9.88
C ASP A 58 9.18 3.27 -11.03
N ASP A 59 8.80 2.03 -10.73
CA ASP A 59 8.55 0.99 -11.73
C ASP A 59 7.18 1.12 -12.39
N MET A 60 6.21 1.70 -11.69
CA MET A 60 4.81 1.78 -12.12
C MET A 60 4.26 3.20 -12.00
N LEU A 61 5.04 4.16 -12.50
CA LEU A 61 4.73 5.59 -12.35
C LEU A 61 3.37 5.96 -12.96
N ASP A 62 3.05 5.40 -14.13
CA ASP A 62 1.79 5.72 -14.82
C ASP A 62 0.58 5.29 -13.97
N LEU A 63 0.65 4.14 -13.33
CA LEU A 63 -0.42 3.69 -12.43
C LEU A 63 -0.56 4.64 -11.25
N CYS A 64 0.55 5.06 -10.66
CA CYS A 64 0.53 5.97 -9.52
C CYS A 64 -0.04 7.34 -9.89
N ILE A 65 0.26 7.83 -11.08
CA ILE A 65 -0.31 9.09 -11.59
C ILE A 65 -1.83 8.93 -11.77
N GLU A 66 -2.25 7.84 -12.40
CA GLU A 66 -3.68 7.57 -12.62
C GLU A 66 -4.46 7.47 -11.30
N LEU A 67 -3.85 6.87 -10.28
CA LEU A 67 -4.49 6.71 -8.96
C LEU A 67 -4.35 7.94 -8.07
N ASN A 68 -3.68 8.99 -8.53
CA ASN A 68 -3.43 10.21 -7.75
C ASN A 68 -2.66 9.93 -6.47
N ILE A 69 -1.59 9.14 -6.57
CA ILE A 69 -0.69 8.88 -5.44
C ILE A 69 0.22 10.10 -5.27
N LEU A 70 -0.20 11.07 -4.46
CA LEU A 70 0.47 12.36 -4.30
C LEU A 70 1.67 12.31 -3.37
N GLY A 71 1.87 11.24 -2.65
CA GLY A 71 2.98 11.06 -1.74
C GLY A 71 3.23 9.60 -1.45
N ILE A 72 4.37 9.31 -0.86
CA ILE A 72 4.77 7.96 -0.48
C ILE A 72 5.38 7.96 0.93
N PRO A 73 5.20 6.89 1.71
CA PRO A 73 4.35 5.75 1.37
C PRO A 73 2.87 6.12 1.40
N SER A 74 2.09 5.44 0.57
CA SER A 74 0.63 5.60 0.54
C SER A 74 -0.02 4.23 0.53
N PHE A 75 -1.28 4.18 0.98
CA PHE A 75 -2.00 2.93 1.18
C PHE A 75 -3.39 3.06 0.57
N ILE A 76 -3.79 2.07 -0.23
CA ILE A 76 -5.16 1.98 -0.72
C ILE A 76 -5.68 0.57 -0.43
N ALA A 77 -6.88 0.48 0.13
CA ALA A 77 -7.57 -0.79 0.36
C ALA A 77 -8.55 -1.06 -0.78
N TYR A 78 -8.59 -2.30 -1.23
CA TYR A 78 -9.50 -2.76 -2.28
C TYR A 78 -10.20 -4.05 -1.87
N ASP A 79 -11.37 -4.30 -2.46
CA ASP A 79 -12.02 -5.60 -2.49
C ASP A 79 -12.93 -5.66 -3.71
N LYS A 80 -12.93 -6.79 -4.41
CA LYS A 80 -13.77 -7.02 -5.61
C LYS A 80 -13.58 -5.94 -6.67
N GLY A 81 -12.35 -5.45 -6.81
CA GLY A 81 -11.97 -4.43 -7.78
C GLY A 81 -12.32 -3.01 -7.37
N GLN A 82 -12.92 -2.80 -6.19
CA GLN A 82 -13.36 -1.48 -5.75
C GLN A 82 -12.52 -0.97 -4.59
N GLU A 83 -12.21 0.33 -4.63
CA GLU A 83 -11.49 0.98 -3.55
C GLU A 83 -12.40 1.12 -2.32
N LEU A 84 -11.90 0.62 -1.17
CA LEU A 84 -12.59 0.73 0.12
C LEU A 84 -12.21 2.00 0.86
N GLY A 85 -10.99 2.50 0.65
CA GLY A 85 -10.49 3.69 1.28
C GLY A 85 -9.02 3.90 0.96
N ARG A 86 -8.48 5.06 1.32
CA ARG A 86 -7.08 5.37 1.07
C ARG A 86 -6.48 6.27 2.15
N LEU A 87 -5.19 6.07 2.38
CA LEU A 87 -4.36 6.93 3.21
C LEU A 87 -3.23 7.44 2.30
N VAL A 88 -3.48 8.57 1.65
CA VAL A 88 -2.57 9.17 0.66
C VAL A 88 -2.28 10.61 1.07
N SER A 89 -1.01 10.93 1.29
CA SER A 89 -0.56 12.29 1.56
C SER A 89 0.95 12.36 1.36
N LYS A 90 1.48 13.58 1.42
CA LYS A 90 2.93 13.81 1.39
C LYS A 90 3.58 13.65 2.76
N LEU A 91 2.79 13.46 3.81
CA LEU A 91 3.29 13.36 5.19
C LEU A 91 3.75 11.93 5.49
N ARG A 92 4.71 11.83 6.42
CA ARG A 92 5.13 10.55 6.99
C ARG A 92 3.94 9.91 7.71
N LYS A 93 3.78 8.58 7.56
CA LYS A 93 2.72 7.82 8.23
C LYS A 93 3.33 6.97 9.34
N THR A 94 2.73 7.03 10.53
CA THR A 94 3.11 6.18 11.66
C THR A 94 2.36 4.85 11.59
N GLU A 95 2.86 3.87 12.35
CA GLU A 95 2.18 2.58 12.46
C GLU A 95 0.75 2.75 12.95
N GLU A 96 0.54 3.62 13.95
CA GLU A 96 -0.79 3.88 14.51
C GLU A 96 -1.74 4.48 13.48
N GLU A 97 -1.26 5.38 12.64
CA GLU A 97 -2.08 5.98 11.58
C GLU A 97 -2.50 4.94 10.54
N VAL A 98 -1.58 4.05 10.16
CA VAL A 98 -1.88 2.98 9.22
C VAL A 98 -2.89 2.00 9.81
N GLN A 99 -2.69 1.59 11.07
CA GLN A 99 -3.62 0.69 11.73
C GLN A 99 -5.00 1.33 11.89
N SER A 100 -5.07 2.61 12.27
CA SER A 100 -6.33 3.34 12.37
C SER A 100 -7.06 3.42 11.02
N PHE A 101 -6.31 3.62 9.94
CA PHE A 101 -6.88 3.59 8.59
C PHE A 101 -7.51 2.22 8.29
N ILE A 102 -6.79 1.14 8.56
CA ILE A 102 -7.31 -0.22 8.31
C ILE A 102 -8.55 -0.49 9.17
N ASP A 103 -8.54 -0.06 10.41
CA ASP A 103 -9.67 -0.24 11.33
C ASP A 103 -10.91 0.55 10.88
N SER A 104 -10.73 1.60 10.08
CA SER A 104 -11.82 2.48 9.65
C SER A 104 -12.55 2.01 8.39
N ILE A 105 -12.00 1.01 7.70
CA ILE A 105 -12.56 0.54 6.42
C ILE A 105 -13.30 -0.78 6.54
#